data_66ced2ecb181d70b2a85f50f323f469d
#
_entry.id   66ced2ecb181d70b2a85f50f323f469d
#
_cell.length_a   1.000
_cell.length_b   1.000
_cell.length_c   1.000
_cell.angle_alpha   90.00
_cell.angle_beta   90.00
_cell.angle_gamma   90.00
#
_symmetry.space_group_name_H-M   'P 1'
#
loop_
_entity.id
_entity.type
_entity.pdbx_description
1 polymer ?
#
loop_
_entity_poly.entity_id
_entity_poly.type
_entity_poly.pdbx_seq_one_letter_code
_entity_poly.pdbx_strand_id
1 'polypeptide(L)'
;CWSRDGKFLAFEIKRGANQHVTVMPAAGGPTTQLTTERGLSWPYSWSPDDDKIAFAGYRNDLWNIYWISRSTKEQKQLTNYNKLNAFVRYPEWDPSGKRIIYEYSESVGNIWLMDLK
;
A
#
# COMPACT_ATOMS: atom_id res chain seq x y z
N CYS A 1 2.83 -8.85 3.69
CA CYS A 1 4.05 -9.03 2.87
C CYS A 1 5.30 -8.81 3.72
N TRP A 2 6.34 -9.54 3.39
CA TRP A 2 7.62 -9.49 4.11
C TRP A 2 8.47 -8.34 3.60
N SER A 3 9.21 -7.68 4.51
CA SER A 3 10.29 -6.79 4.10
C SER A 3 11.38 -7.60 3.37
N ARG A 4 12.18 -6.93 2.54
CA ARG A 4 13.18 -7.63 1.72
C ARG A 4 14.28 -8.27 2.55
N ASP A 5 14.60 -7.68 3.69
CA ASP A 5 15.57 -8.24 4.64
C ASP A 5 14.98 -9.32 5.55
N GLY A 6 13.67 -9.58 5.46
CA GLY A 6 12.98 -10.58 6.25
C GLY A 6 12.75 -10.21 7.70
N LYS A 7 13.00 -8.98 8.11
CA LYS A 7 12.90 -8.56 9.51
C LYS A 7 11.51 -8.10 9.94
N PHE A 8 10.66 -7.72 8.97
CA PHE A 8 9.33 -7.21 9.25
C PHE A 8 8.30 -7.85 8.35
N LEU A 9 7.08 -7.94 8.87
CA LEU A 9 5.89 -8.37 8.13
C LEU A 9 4.88 -7.23 8.13
N ALA A 10 4.42 -6.80 6.97
CA ALA A 10 3.32 -5.87 6.83
C ALA A 10 2.06 -6.64 6.49
N PHE A 11 0.96 -6.27 7.12
CA PHE A 11 -0.34 -6.91 6.91
C PHE A 11 -1.45 -5.91 7.18
N GLU A 12 -2.66 -6.27 6.79
CA GLU A 12 -3.83 -5.44 7.11
C GLU A 12 -4.47 -5.90 8.40
N ILE A 13 -4.93 -4.96 9.21
CA ILE A 13 -5.71 -5.24 10.39
C ILE A 13 -7.06 -4.53 10.27
N LYS A 14 -8.11 -5.24 10.62
CA LYS A 14 -9.46 -4.69 10.57
C LYS A 14 -9.82 -4.03 11.90
N ARG A 15 -10.28 -2.79 11.84
CA ARG A 15 -10.75 -2.02 12.98
C ARG A 15 -12.15 -1.48 12.65
N GLY A 16 -13.20 -2.19 13.06
CA GLY A 16 -14.57 -1.85 12.67
C GLY A 16 -14.75 -1.97 11.15
N ALA A 17 -15.16 -0.90 10.50
CA ALA A 17 -15.33 -0.83 9.05
C ALA A 17 -14.03 -0.43 8.33
N ASN A 18 -12.95 -0.15 9.05
CA ASN A 18 -11.69 0.30 8.48
C ASN A 18 -10.65 -0.83 8.46
N GLN A 19 -9.72 -0.76 7.51
CA GLN A 19 -8.58 -1.66 7.44
C GLN A 19 -7.31 -0.83 7.35
N HIS A 20 -6.30 -1.22 8.13
CA HIS A 20 -5.08 -0.44 8.27
C HIS A 20 -3.84 -1.27 7.98
N VAL A 21 -2.84 -0.62 7.41
CA VAL A 21 -1.50 -1.19 7.27
C VAL A 21 -0.88 -1.27 8.66
N THR A 22 -0.42 -2.45 9.01
CA THR A 22 0.16 -2.77 10.31
C THR A 22 1.45 -3.53 10.08
N VAL A 23 2.43 -3.33 10.94
CA VAL A 23 3.73 -3.97 10.83
C VAL A 23 4.06 -4.67 12.14
N MET A 24 4.71 -5.83 12.05
CA MET A 24 5.26 -6.52 13.21
C MET A 24 6.66 -7.03 12.89
N PRO A 25 7.54 -7.18 13.92
CA PRO A 25 8.80 -7.86 13.70
C PRO A 25 8.58 -9.33 13.29
N ALA A 26 9.39 -9.82 12.37
CA ALA A 26 9.30 -11.22 11.92
C ALA A 26 9.54 -12.22 13.05
N ALA A 27 10.38 -11.85 14.03
CA ALA A 27 10.65 -12.69 15.19
C ALA A 27 9.51 -12.71 16.21
N GLY A 28 8.45 -11.97 15.98
CA GLY A 28 7.35 -11.79 16.92
C GLY A 28 7.54 -10.56 17.77
N GLY A 29 6.46 -10.12 18.39
CA GLY A 29 6.47 -8.92 19.23
C GLY A 29 5.28 -8.04 18.95
N PRO A 30 5.25 -6.82 19.50
CA PRO A 30 4.10 -5.94 19.34
C PRO A 30 3.92 -5.48 17.89
N THR A 31 2.66 -5.34 17.50
CA THR A 31 2.29 -4.78 16.20
C THR A 31 2.23 -3.27 16.27
N THR A 32 2.52 -2.61 15.15
CA THR A 32 2.42 -1.16 15.03
C THR A 32 1.50 -0.83 13.87
N GLN A 33 0.39 -0.17 14.16
CA GLN A 33 -0.51 0.33 13.14
C GLN A 33 0.09 1.59 12.51
N LEU A 34 0.22 1.62 11.18
CA LEU A 34 0.84 2.74 10.49
C LEU A 34 -0.19 3.74 9.93
N THR A 35 -1.27 3.25 9.34
CA THR A 35 -2.30 4.13 8.78
C THR A 35 -3.40 4.39 9.81
N THR A 36 -4.03 5.57 9.72
CA THR A 36 -5.11 5.98 10.63
C THR A 36 -6.33 6.51 9.91
N GLU A 37 -6.27 6.71 8.59
CA GLU A 37 -7.39 7.26 7.83
C GLU A 37 -8.53 6.26 7.70
N ARG A 38 -9.74 6.79 7.55
CA ARG A 38 -10.92 5.99 7.28
C ARG A 38 -10.79 5.31 5.91
N GLY A 39 -11.33 4.11 5.81
CA GLY A 39 -11.37 3.34 4.60
C GLY A 39 -10.52 2.10 4.68
N LEU A 40 -10.04 1.65 3.52
CA LEU A 40 -9.27 0.41 3.42
C LEU A 40 -7.84 0.75 3.05
N SER A 41 -6.89 0.05 3.65
CA SER A 41 -5.47 0.20 3.36
C SER A 41 -4.88 -1.20 3.24
N TRP A 42 -4.51 -1.59 2.01
CA TRP A 42 -4.04 -2.94 1.70
C TRP A 42 -2.57 -2.91 1.31
N PRO A 43 -1.68 -3.42 2.18
CA PRO A 43 -0.24 -3.44 1.90
C PRO A 43 0.13 -4.52 0.88
N TYR A 44 1.11 -4.21 0.03
CA TYR A 44 1.54 -5.13 -1.01
C TYR A 44 3.05 -5.30 -1.13
N SER A 45 3.84 -4.24 -0.99
CA SER A 45 5.25 -4.31 -1.34
C SER A 45 6.09 -3.33 -0.53
N TRP A 46 7.28 -3.78 -0.14
CA TRP A 46 8.25 -2.95 0.55
C TRP A 46 9.23 -2.34 -0.45
N SER A 47 9.65 -1.10 -0.18
CA SER A 47 10.72 -0.46 -0.92
C SER A 47 12.05 -1.20 -0.68
N PRO A 48 13.05 -1.05 -1.59
CA PRO A 48 14.34 -1.75 -1.42
C PRO A 48 15.08 -1.41 -0.14
N ASP A 49 14.85 -0.23 0.45
CA ASP A 49 15.45 0.17 1.73
C ASP A 49 14.67 -0.32 2.95
N ASP A 50 13.63 -1.13 2.76
CA ASP A 50 12.81 -1.71 3.82
C ASP A 50 12.15 -0.69 4.75
N ASP A 51 11.92 0.52 4.25
CA ASP A 51 11.25 1.56 5.04
C ASP A 51 9.83 1.87 4.58
N LYS A 52 9.57 1.88 3.26
CA LYS A 52 8.27 2.27 2.74
C LYS A 52 7.47 1.07 2.27
N ILE A 53 6.19 1.07 2.58
CA ILE A 53 5.25 0.04 2.15
C ILE A 53 4.28 0.65 1.17
N ALA A 54 4.26 0.12 -0.05
CA ALA A 54 3.27 0.51 -1.05
C ALA A 54 1.95 -0.18 -0.73
N PHE A 55 0.88 0.57 -0.76
CA PHE A 55 -0.44 0.03 -0.48
C PHE A 55 -1.51 0.64 -1.38
N ALA A 56 -2.59 -0.11 -1.57
CA ALA A 56 -3.79 0.40 -2.21
C ALA A 56 -4.69 0.96 -1.11
N GLY A 57 -5.09 2.22 -1.26
CA GLY A 57 -5.93 2.89 -0.28
C GLY A 57 -7.28 3.26 -0.87
N TYR A 58 -8.35 2.92 -0.13
CA TYR A 58 -9.72 3.31 -0.47
C TYR A 58 -10.14 4.44 0.47
N ARG A 59 -10.21 5.65 -0.08
CA ARG A 59 -10.46 6.89 0.67
C ARG A 59 -11.54 7.68 -0.04
N ASN A 60 -12.60 8.09 0.67
CA ASN A 60 -13.67 8.90 0.08
C ASN A 60 -14.24 8.25 -1.19
N ASP A 61 -14.46 6.94 -1.14
CA ASP A 61 -14.99 6.13 -2.25
C ASP A 61 -14.07 6.03 -3.48
N LEU A 62 -12.79 6.37 -3.33
CA LEU A 62 -11.82 6.35 -4.42
C LEU A 62 -10.62 5.47 -4.06
N TRP A 63 -10.19 4.64 -5.00
CA TRP A 63 -8.99 3.83 -4.90
C TRP A 63 -7.80 4.57 -5.48
N ASN A 64 -6.70 4.61 -4.73
CA ASN A 64 -5.43 5.17 -5.20
C ASN A 64 -4.25 4.40 -4.59
N ILE A 65 -3.07 4.60 -5.16
CA ILE A 65 -1.83 4.01 -4.67
C ILE A 65 -1.13 5.02 -3.76
N TYR A 66 -0.63 4.51 -2.64
CA TYR A 66 0.08 5.27 -1.61
C TYR A 66 1.34 4.52 -1.20
N TRP A 67 2.26 5.21 -0.54
CA TRP A 67 3.23 4.54 0.33
C TRP A 67 3.19 5.16 1.73
N ILE A 68 3.65 4.39 2.71
CA ILE A 68 3.81 4.86 4.07
C ILE A 68 5.16 4.42 4.61
N SER A 69 5.86 5.32 5.31
CA SER A 69 7.13 5.01 5.94
C SER A 69 6.91 4.27 7.26
N ARG A 70 7.61 3.15 7.45
CA ARG A 70 7.56 2.40 8.70
C ARG A 70 8.17 3.21 9.85
N SER A 71 9.26 3.90 9.58
CA SER A 71 10.02 4.59 10.65
C SER A 71 9.39 5.92 11.07
N THR A 72 8.83 6.68 10.12
CA THR A 72 8.30 8.02 10.40
C THR A 72 6.78 8.10 10.37
N LYS A 73 6.12 7.11 9.78
CA LYS A 73 4.67 7.12 9.46
C LYS A 73 4.28 8.20 8.46
N GLU A 74 5.24 8.81 7.77
CA GLU A 74 4.96 9.71 6.67
C GLU A 74 4.28 8.94 5.54
N GLN A 75 3.21 9.51 5.00
CA GLN A 75 2.42 8.89 3.95
C GLN A 75 2.39 9.80 2.73
N LYS A 76 2.43 9.20 1.54
CA LYS A 76 2.31 9.93 0.30
C LYS A 76 1.32 9.26 -0.63
N GLN A 77 0.42 10.05 -1.20
CA GLN A 77 -0.47 9.60 -2.26
C GLN A 77 0.25 9.74 -3.60
N LEU A 78 0.33 8.64 -4.35
CA LEU A 78 1.10 8.58 -5.60
C LEU A 78 0.22 8.75 -6.84
N THR A 79 -1.04 8.37 -6.76
CA THR A 79 -2.00 8.52 -7.86
C THR A 79 -3.15 9.39 -7.39
N ASN A 80 -3.91 9.91 -8.35
CA ASN A 80 -5.04 10.77 -8.01
C ASN A 80 -6.22 10.47 -8.94
N TYR A 81 -6.64 9.21 -8.97
CA TYR A 81 -7.82 8.81 -9.71
C TYR A 81 -9.07 9.31 -9.00
N ASN A 82 -10.02 9.78 -9.79
CA ASN A 82 -11.26 10.37 -9.25
C ASN A 82 -12.52 9.72 -9.83
N LYS A 83 -12.40 8.51 -10.36
CA LYS A 83 -13.52 7.76 -10.89
C LYS A 83 -13.97 6.70 -9.90
N LEU A 84 -15.27 6.67 -9.60
CA LEU A 84 -15.84 5.71 -8.65
C LEU A 84 -15.74 4.26 -9.14
N ASN A 85 -15.61 4.04 -10.44
CA ASN A 85 -15.50 2.72 -11.04
C ASN A 85 -14.05 2.31 -11.34
N ALA A 86 -13.07 3.06 -10.87
CA ALA A 86 -11.66 2.76 -11.05
C ALA A 86 -11.11 2.00 -9.85
N PHE A 87 -10.27 1.01 -10.12
CA PHE A 87 -9.63 0.17 -9.11
C PHE A 87 -8.14 0.10 -9.38
N VAL A 88 -7.35 0.19 -8.31
CA VAL A 88 -5.91 -0.02 -8.37
C VAL A 88 -5.55 -1.08 -7.36
N ARG A 89 -4.60 -1.95 -7.71
CA ARG A 89 -4.12 -2.98 -6.79
C ARG A 89 -2.75 -3.50 -7.21
N TYR A 90 -2.17 -4.30 -6.34
CA TYR A 90 -0.89 -4.95 -6.54
C TYR A 90 0.25 -3.97 -6.81
N PRO A 91 0.35 -2.85 -6.06
CA PRO A 91 1.52 -1.98 -6.23
C PRO A 91 2.77 -2.74 -5.82
N GLU A 92 3.80 -2.68 -6.66
CA GLU A 92 5.06 -3.34 -6.41
C GLU A 92 6.22 -2.39 -6.71
N TRP A 93 7.10 -2.23 -5.72
CA TRP A 93 8.31 -1.46 -5.89
C TRP A 93 9.26 -2.20 -6.85
N ASP A 94 9.83 -1.49 -7.81
CA ASP A 94 10.90 -2.09 -8.57
C ASP A 94 12.20 -2.10 -7.74
N PRO A 95 13.19 -2.93 -8.12
CA PRO A 95 14.42 -3.04 -7.33
C PRO A 95 15.23 -1.77 -7.21
N SER A 96 15.04 -0.79 -8.11
CA SER A 96 15.75 0.50 -8.02
C SER A 96 15.17 1.42 -6.95
N GLY A 97 13.95 1.17 -6.50
CA GLY A 97 13.24 2.06 -5.59
C GLY A 97 12.72 3.35 -6.21
N LYS A 98 12.84 3.49 -7.54
CA LYS A 98 12.45 4.71 -8.25
C LYS A 98 11.08 4.61 -8.88
N ARG A 99 10.48 3.42 -8.94
CA ARG A 99 9.20 3.17 -9.60
C ARG A 99 8.35 2.22 -8.81
N ILE A 100 7.05 2.37 -8.97
CA ILE A 100 6.07 1.42 -8.50
C ILE A 100 5.22 1.01 -9.70
N ILE A 101 5.08 -0.30 -9.90
CA ILE A 101 4.24 -0.86 -10.95
C ILE A 101 2.95 -1.34 -10.29
N TYR A 102 1.81 -1.02 -10.87
CA TYR A 102 0.53 -1.42 -10.30
C TYR A 102 -0.48 -1.73 -11.40
N GLU A 103 -1.54 -2.39 -11.00
CA GLU A 103 -2.65 -2.74 -11.89
C GLU A 103 -3.73 -1.69 -11.77
N TYR A 104 -4.21 -1.20 -12.91
CA TYR A 104 -5.34 -0.29 -12.99
C TYR A 104 -6.46 -0.96 -13.79
N SER A 105 -7.70 -0.86 -13.29
CA SER A 105 -8.86 -1.35 -14.03
C SER A 105 -10.06 -0.43 -13.81
N GLU A 106 -10.95 -0.41 -14.80
CA GLU A 106 -12.25 0.21 -14.67
C GLU A 106 -13.32 -0.86 -14.79
N SER A 107 -14.47 -0.66 -14.18
CA SER A 107 -15.54 -1.66 -14.17
C SER A 107 -16.12 -1.97 -15.55
N VAL A 108 -15.68 -1.24 -16.59
CA VAL A 108 -16.03 -1.51 -17.99
C VAL A 108 -15.07 -2.49 -18.67
N GLY A 109 -14.11 -3.09 -17.92
CA GLY A 109 -13.43 -4.29 -18.37
C GLY A 109 -12.02 -4.14 -18.92
N ASN A 110 -11.38 -2.98 -18.86
CA ASN A 110 -9.99 -2.81 -19.31
C ASN A 110 -9.04 -2.86 -18.12
N ILE A 111 -7.98 -3.67 -18.25
CA ILE A 111 -6.94 -3.79 -17.23
C ILE A 111 -5.62 -3.34 -17.84
N TRP A 112 -4.95 -2.40 -17.15
CA TRP A 112 -3.68 -1.87 -17.60
C TRP A 112 -2.64 -2.01 -16.50
N LEU A 113 -1.39 -2.22 -16.91
CA LEU A 113 -0.23 -2.14 -16.03
C LEU A 113 0.46 -0.80 -16.30
N MET A 114 0.68 -0.04 -15.27
CA MET A 114 1.27 1.29 -15.40
C MET A 114 2.55 1.38 -14.58
N ASP A 115 3.55 2.05 -15.18
CA ASP A 115 4.85 2.30 -14.58
C ASP A 115 4.79 3.68 -13.93
N LEU A 116 4.89 3.73 -12.61
CA LEU A 116 4.83 4.97 -11.85
C LEU A 116 6.25 5.40 -11.47
N LYS A 117 6.63 6.57 -11.92
CA LYS A 117 7.97 7.11 -11.68
C LYS A 117 7.99 8.04 -10.47
#